data_6dce3c700edaca1872e59f5b7cfae039
#
_entry.id   6dce3c700edaca1872e59f5b7cfae039
#
_cell.length_a   1.000
_cell.length_b   1.000
_cell.length_c   1.000
_cell.angle_alpha   90.00
_cell.angle_beta   90.00
_cell.angle_gamma   90.00
#
_symmetry.space_group_name_H-M   'P 1'
#
loop_
_entity.id
_entity.type
_entity.pdbx_description
1 polymer ?
#
loop_
_entity_poly.entity_id
_entity_poly.type
_entity_poly.pdbx_seq_one_letter_code
_entity_poly.pdbx_strand_id
1 'polypeptide(L)'
;MKNTYPETFIKAPKKLDCFITTSEELIKEAQVLRYRVFAQEMGADLKTKSEGLDYDDVDSYCEHLIVYDNCNKKIVGYTRLLNQYQAKRLGRFYSENEFNLTEVLAMPGRFLEIGRTCVDPDYRGSAVLTTLWSALVQYAVEGGYNYLLGCASISPGPSGYAVEAVYRNIDAKNIAPASYQVKPSIPVPDSLRCQRDESGIPPLLKAYLRFGALVCGEPYWDEDFNCMDLFILLPLDQLKDRYSKHYMRGHQATNEIETAAIV
;
A
#
# COMPACT_ATOMS: atom_id res chain seq x y z
N MET A 1 -51.21 14.38 -27.52
CA MET A 1 -50.44 13.23 -27.05
C MET A 1 -48.99 13.68 -26.82
N LYS A 2 -48.58 13.90 -25.59
CA LYS A 2 -47.20 14.24 -25.28
C LYS A 2 -46.40 12.94 -25.10
N ASN A 3 -45.43 12.74 -25.97
CA ASN A 3 -44.55 11.59 -25.96
C ASN A 3 -43.48 11.85 -24.89
N THR A 4 -43.62 11.30 -23.70
CA THR A 4 -42.62 11.32 -22.63
C THR A 4 -41.73 10.09 -22.79
N TYR A 5 -40.56 10.25 -23.41
CA TYR A 5 -39.50 9.25 -23.30
C TYR A 5 -38.94 9.26 -21.88
N PRO A 6 -38.72 8.09 -21.27
CA PRO A 6 -38.04 8.05 -19.95
C PRO A 6 -36.60 8.56 -20.11
N GLU A 7 -36.23 9.56 -19.34
CA GLU A 7 -34.84 10.00 -19.21
C GLU A 7 -34.04 8.84 -18.65
N THR A 8 -33.23 8.21 -19.50
CA THR A 8 -32.25 7.24 -19.05
C THR A 8 -31.17 8.00 -18.28
N PHE A 9 -31.20 7.95 -16.94
CA PHE A 9 -30.15 8.48 -16.13
C PHE A 9 -28.84 7.74 -16.41
N ILE A 10 -28.03 8.26 -17.32
CA ILE A 10 -26.66 7.83 -17.51
C ILE A 10 -25.93 8.30 -16.26
N LYS A 11 -25.63 7.34 -15.36
CA LYS A 11 -24.81 7.62 -14.17
C LYS A 11 -23.49 8.21 -14.66
N ALA A 12 -23.19 9.45 -14.28
CA ALA A 12 -21.92 10.09 -14.66
C ALA A 12 -20.75 9.15 -14.29
N PRO A 13 -19.76 8.95 -15.17
CA PRO A 13 -18.62 8.09 -14.86
C PRO A 13 -17.98 8.57 -13.58
N LYS A 14 -17.59 7.64 -12.71
CA LYS A 14 -16.82 7.97 -11.50
C LYS A 14 -15.55 8.70 -11.94
N LYS A 15 -15.18 9.74 -11.23
CA LYS A 15 -13.95 10.49 -11.52
C LYS A 15 -12.72 9.60 -11.39
N LEU A 16 -12.69 8.74 -10.38
CA LEU A 16 -11.60 7.80 -10.10
C LEU A 16 -12.14 6.37 -10.16
N ASP A 17 -11.46 5.50 -10.91
CA ASP A 17 -11.64 4.06 -10.87
C ASP A 17 -10.42 3.42 -10.24
N CYS A 18 -10.61 2.28 -9.54
CA CYS A 18 -9.53 1.49 -8.98
C CYS A 18 -9.70 0.04 -9.37
N PHE A 19 -8.70 -0.55 -10.00
CA PHE A 19 -8.76 -1.92 -10.51
C PHE A 19 -7.36 -2.53 -10.68
N ILE A 20 -7.32 -3.87 -10.73
CA ILE A 20 -6.11 -4.62 -11.08
C ILE A 20 -5.99 -4.64 -12.60
N THR A 21 -4.79 -4.35 -13.11
CA THR A 21 -4.49 -4.39 -14.53
C THR A 21 -3.44 -5.45 -14.85
N THR A 22 -3.58 -6.06 -16.03
CA THR A 22 -2.58 -6.89 -16.70
C THR A 22 -2.17 -6.29 -18.04
N SER A 23 -2.65 -5.09 -18.38
CA SER A 23 -2.26 -4.38 -19.59
C SER A 23 -0.81 -3.90 -19.45
N GLU A 24 0.04 -4.33 -20.37
CA GLU A 24 1.46 -3.90 -20.43
C GLU A 24 1.58 -2.37 -20.54
N GLU A 25 0.68 -1.73 -21.29
CA GLU A 25 0.64 -0.28 -21.45
C GLU A 25 0.38 0.43 -20.11
N LEU A 26 -0.65 0.00 -19.36
CA LEU A 26 -0.98 0.57 -18.06
C LEU A 26 0.10 0.25 -17.01
N ILE A 27 0.69 -0.95 -17.06
CA ILE A 27 1.82 -1.29 -16.18
C ILE A 27 3.00 -0.36 -16.44
N LYS A 28 3.33 -0.11 -17.71
CA LYS A 28 4.40 0.82 -18.07
C LYS A 28 4.09 2.26 -17.64
N GLU A 29 2.85 2.71 -17.77
CA GLU A 29 2.43 4.02 -17.26
C GLU A 29 2.59 4.10 -15.73
N ALA A 30 2.24 3.03 -15.00
CA ALA A 30 2.46 2.95 -13.57
C ALA A 30 3.95 2.97 -13.20
N GLN A 31 4.83 2.33 -13.99
CA GLN A 31 6.28 2.38 -13.80
C GLN A 31 6.86 3.78 -14.02
N VAL A 32 6.29 4.57 -14.93
CA VAL A 32 6.61 6.00 -15.09
C VAL A 32 6.20 6.81 -13.85
N LEU A 33 4.98 6.57 -13.33
CA LEU A 33 4.53 7.22 -12.09
C LEU A 33 5.47 6.88 -10.92
N ARG A 34 5.83 5.61 -10.76
CA ARG A 34 6.76 5.14 -9.74
C ARG A 34 8.11 5.83 -9.86
N TYR A 35 8.67 5.92 -11.07
CA TYR A 35 9.93 6.63 -11.32
C TYR A 35 9.86 8.11 -10.91
N ARG A 36 8.79 8.81 -11.26
CA ARG A 36 8.59 10.20 -10.85
C ARG A 36 8.60 10.36 -9.34
N VAL A 37 7.90 9.46 -8.63
CA VAL A 37 7.80 9.54 -7.17
C VAL A 37 9.10 9.08 -6.50
N PHE A 38 9.61 7.91 -6.84
CA PHE A 38 10.74 7.33 -6.11
C PHE A 38 12.08 7.93 -6.52
N ALA A 39 12.35 8.09 -7.82
CA ALA A 39 13.64 8.63 -8.28
C ALA A 39 13.68 10.16 -8.31
N GLN A 40 12.69 10.80 -8.93
CA GLN A 40 12.76 12.25 -9.14
C GLN A 40 12.43 13.04 -7.87
N GLU A 41 11.48 12.59 -7.06
CA GLU A 41 11.07 13.29 -5.84
C GLU A 41 11.83 12.79 -4.61
N MET A 42 11.89 11.46 -4.39
CA MET A 42 12.50 10.89 -3.19
C MET A 42 14.03 10.66 -3.33
N GLY A 43 14.56 10.74 -4.56
CA GLY A 43 16.01 10.66 -4.80
C GLY A 43 16.56 9.23 -4.84
N ALA A 44 15.71 8.21 -5.08
CA ALA A 44 16.18 6.84 -5.24
C ALA A 44 17.11 6.68 -6.45
N ASP A 45 18.19 5.93 -6.29
CA ASP A 45 19.14 5.59 -7.36
C ASP A 45 18.76 4.28 -8.04
N LEU A 46 17.73 4.36 -8.88
CA LEU A 46 17.17 3.19 -9.56
C LEU A 46 18.08 2.69 -10.69
N LYS A 47 18.24 1.38 -10.79
CA LYS A 47 18.99 0.73 -11.88
C LYS A 47 18.41 1.04 -13.27
N THR A 48 17.11 1.31 -13.36
CA THR A 48 16.35 1.63 -14.57
C THR A 48 16.21 3.12 -14.85
N LYS A 49 16.96 3.96 -14.13
CA LYS A 49 16.92 5.43 -14.17
C LYS A 49 17.09 6.02 -15.58
N SER A 50 17.96 5.42 -16.41
CA SER A 50 18.18 5.86 -17.80
C SER A 50 16.96 5.69 -18.70
N GLU A 51 16.03 4.83 -18.32
CA GLU A 51 14.80 4.56 -19.07
C GLU A 51 13.62 5.43 -18.61
N GLY A 52 13.77 6.15 -17.50
CA GLY A 52 12.68 6.92 -16.88
C GLY A 52 11.57 6.04 -16.29
N LEU A 53 11.92 4.81 -15.91
CA LEU A 53 11.01 3.82 -15.36
C LEU A 53 11.52 3.32 -14.01
N ASP A 54 10.61 2.87 -13.15
CA ASP A 54 10.92 2.02 -11.99
C ASP A 54 10.31 0.64 -12.22
N TYR A 55 11.16 -0.37 -12.41
CA TYR A 55 10.74 -1.77 -12.46
C TYR A 55 11.85 -2.68 -11.92
N ASP A 56 11.46 -3.85 -11.48
CA ASP A 56 12.38 -4.89 -10.99
C ASP A 56 11.89 -6.30 -11.39
N ASP A 57 12.65 -7.34 -11.03
CA ASP A 57 12.32 -8.74 -11.29
C ASP A 57 11.03 -9.20 -10.63
N VAL A 58 10.62 -8.54 -9.55
CA VAL A 58 9.40 -8.86 -8.78
C VAL A 58 8.14 -8.46 -9.54
N ASP A 59 8.18 -7.40 -10.36
CA ASP A 59 7.01 -6.86 -11.05
C ASP A 59 6.30 -7.91 -11.91
N SER A 60 7.04 -8.81 -12.57
CA SER A 60 6.47 -9.88 -13.41
C SER A 60 5.67 -10.95 -12.64
N TYR A 61 5.82 -10.99 -11.33
CA TYR A 61 5.09 -11.90 -10.44
C TYR A 61 3.93 -11.20 -9.72
N CYS A 62 3.87 -9.88 -9.75
CA CYS A 62 2.88 -9.10 -9.03
C CYS A 62 1.59 -8.87 -9.81
N GLU A 63 0.52 -8.61 -9.08
CA GLU A 63 -0.65 -7.94 -9.59
C GLU A 63 -0.49 -6.43 -9.38
N HIS A 64 -1.00 -5.65 -10.34
CA HIS A 64 -0.83 -4.19 -10.37
C HIS A 64 -2.16 -3.52 -10.10
N LEU A 65 -2.35 -3.00 -8.88
CA LEU A 65 -3.54 -2.25 -8.49
C LEU A 65 -3.30 -0.77 -8.79
N ILE A 66 -4.15 -0.19 -9.65
CA ILE A 66 -4.04 1.20 -10.09
C ILE A 66 -5.27 2.00 -9.71
N VAL A 67 -5.07 3.30 -9.47
CA VAL A 67 -6.15 4.30 -9.46
C VAL A 67 -6.01 5.15 -10.70
N TYR A 68 -7.06 5.14 -11.52
CA TYR A 68 -7.12 5.82 -12.82
C TYR A 68 -8.06 7.03 -12.76
N ASP A 69 -7.58 8.19 -13.18
CA ASP A 69 -8.41 9.39 -13.33
C ASP A 69 -9.06 9.41 -14.71
N ASN A 70 -10.36 9.17 -14.77
CA ASN A 70 -11.13 9.13 -16.00
C ASN A 70 -11.25 10.48 -16.71
N CYS A 71 -11.07 11.59 -15.98
CA CYS A 71 -11.14 12.93 -16.55
C CYS A 71 -9.82 13.29 -17.25
N ASN A 72 -8.70 13.01 -16.60
CA ASN A 72 -7.37 13.33 -17.10
C ASN A 72 -6.70 12.18 -17.86
N LYS A 73 -7.36 11.00 -17.92
CA LYS A 73 -6.90 9.82 -18.65
C LYS A 73 -5.49 9.39 -18.25
N LYS A 74 -5.22 9.30 -16.94
CA LYS A 74 -3.91 8.91 -16.41
C LYS A 74 -4.01 8.13 -15.10
N ILE A 75 -2.98 7.33 -14.81
CA ILE A 75 -2.78 6.67 -13.52
C ILE A 75 -2.33 7.73 -12.50
N VAL A 76 -3.02 7.77 -11.36
CA VAL A 76 -2.78 8.74 -10.28
C VAL A 76 -2.45 8.10 -8.94
N GLY A 77 -2.58 6.78 -8.84
CA GLY A 77 -2.21 5.98 -7.67
C GLY A 77 -1.85 4.57 -8.08
N TYR A 78 -0.96 3.94 -7.34
CA TYR A 78 -0.44 2.62 -7.65
C TYR A 78 -0.02 1.87 -6.39
N THR A 79 -0.19 0.56 -6.40
CA THR A 79 0.51 -0.39 -5.53
C THR A 79 0.62 -1.74 -6.23
N ARG A 80 1.72 -2.48 -6.00
CA ARG A 80 1.84 -3.86 -6.45
C ARG A 80 1.50 -4.83 -5.33
N LEU A 81 0.93 -5.96 -5.71
CA LEU A 81 0.45 -7.00 -4.82
C LEU A 81 1.18 -8.29 -5.15
N LEU A 82 1.88 -8.86 -4.16
CA LEU A 82 2.56 -10.13 -4.29
C LEU A 82 1.94 -11.12 -3.29
N ASN A 83 1.17 -12.07 -3.77
CA ASN A 83 0.58 -13.07 -2.90
C ASN A 83 1.55 -14.23 -2.63
N GLN A 84 1.23 -15.03 -1.63
CA GLN A 84 2.06 -16.15 -1.20
C GLN A 84 2.37 -17.19 -2.29
N TYR A 85 1.44 -17.41 -3.24
CA TYR A 85 1.68 -18.31 -4.38
C TYR A 85 2.70 -17.72 -5.37
N GLN A 86 2.56 -16.43 -5.66
CA GLN A 86 3.48 -15.68 -6.52
C GLN A 86 4.85 -15.56 -5.87
N ALA A 87 4.92 -15.24 -4.57
CA ALA A 87 6.16 -15.21 -3.79
C ALA A 87 6.89 -16.56 -3.81
N LYS A 88 6.15 -17.67 -3.70
CA LYS A 88 6.72 -19.01 -3.82
C LYS A 88 7.32 -19.28 -5.21
N ARG A 89 6.70 -18.78 -6.26
CA ARG A 89 7.24 -18.90 -7.64
C ARG A 89 8.48 -18.03 -7.86
N LEU A 90 8.50 -16.84 -7.28
CA LEU A 90 9.65 -15.93 -7.25
C LEU A 90 10.79 -16.48 -6.35
N GLY A 91 10.44 -17.29 -5.36
CA GLY A 91 11.35 -17.84 -4.35
C GLY A 91 11.36 -17.07 -3.02
N ARG A 92 10.71 -15.91 -2.95
CA ARG A 92 10.66 -15.04 -1.76
C ARG A 92 9.55 -14.01 -1.85
N PHE A 93 9.18 -13.40 -0.74
CA PHE A 93 8.58 -12.06 -0.71
C PHE A 93 9.66 -11.00 -0.94
N TYR A 94 9.26 -9.79 -1.38
CA TYR A 94 10.22 -8.69 -1.59
C TYR A 94 10.91 -8.32 -0.26
N SER A 95 10.14 -8.21 0.83
CA SER A 95 10.66 -7.83 2.15
C SER A 95 11.68 -8.83 2.73
N GLU A 96 11.77 -10.06 2.19
CA GLU A 96 12.82 -11.02 2.59
C GLU A 96 14.22 -10.62 2.07
N ASN A 97 14.33 -9.66 1.14
CA ASN A 97 15.62 -9.07 0.76
C ASN A 97 16.17 -8.18 1.89
N GLU A 98 15.31 -7.62 2.70
CA GLU A 98 15.62 -6.61 3.71
C GLU A 98 15.60 -7.19 5.13
N PHE A 99 14.70 -8.14 5.39
CA PHE A 99 14.42 -8.67 6.72
C PHE A 99 14.39 -10.20 6.76
N ASN A 100 14.80 -10.75 7.91
CA ASN A 100 14.53 -12.17 8.18
C ASN A 100 13.07 -12.34 8.63
N LEU A 101 12.22 -12.88 7.76
CA LEU A 101 10.80 -13.08 7.99
C LEU A 101 10.44 -14.49 8.46
N THR A 102 11.39 -15.35 8.80
CA THR A 102 11.17 -16.77 9.11
C THR A 102 10.05 -16.98 10.13
N GLU A 103 10.07 -16.27 11.25
CA GLU A 103 9.07 -16.40 12.31
C GLU A 103 7.69 -15.87 11.88
N VAL A 104 7.66 -14.77 11.16
CA VAL A 104 6.42 -14.16 10.65
C VAL A 104 5.75 -15.09 9.64
N LEU A 105 6.51 -15.64 8.70
CA LEU A 105 5.97 -16.52 7.65
C LEU A 105 5.63 -17.93 8.16
N ALA A 106 6.08 -18.32 9.36
CA ALA A 106 5.68 -19.54 10.04
C ALA A 106 4.28 -19.44 10.69
N MET A 107 3.72 -18.24 10.82
CA MET A 107 2.38 -18.05 11.36
C MET A 107 1.32 -18.71 10.46
N PRO A 108 0.24 -19.25 11.05
CA PRO A 108 -0.87 -19.80 10.27
C PRO A 108 -1.63 -18.68 9.56
N GLY A 109 -1.91 -18.85 8.28
CA GLY A 109 -2.69 -17.90 7.49
C GLY A 109 -2.08 -17.60 6.13
N ARG A 110 -2.73 -16.68 5.42
CA ARG A 110 -2.34 -16.25 4.08
C ARG A 110 -1.82 -14.82 4.12
N PHE A 111 -0.69 -14.62 3.47
CA PHE A 111 0.00 -13.33 3.39
C PHE A 111 -0.18 -12.70 2.01
N LEU A 112 -0.32 -11.38 1.99
CA LEU A 112 -0.28 -10.55 0.80
C LEU A 112 0.70 -9.41 1.05
N GLU A 113 1.75 -9.35 0.26
CA GLU A 113 2.69 -8.24 0.30
C GLU A 113 2.22 -7.09 -0.57
N ILE A 114 2.31 -5.89 -0.01
CA ILE A 114 2.07 -4.63 -0.72
C ILE A 114 3.38 -3.87 -0.87
N GLY A 115 3.65 -3.40 -2.08
CA GLY A 115 4.90 -2.70 -2.37
C GLY A 115 4.74 -1.60 -3.40
N ARG A 116 5.74 -0.72 -3.48
CA ARG A 116 5.77 0.38 -4.44
C ARG A 116 4.52 1.27 -4.41
N THR A 117 3.88 1.41 -3.23
CA THR A 117 2.69 2.26 -3.07
C THR A 117 3.05 3.72 -3.30
N CYS A 118 2.44 4.35 -4.29
CA CYS A 118 2.67 5.75 -4.58
C CYS A 118 1.41 6.46 -5.10
N VAL A 119 1.39 7.78 -4.92
CA VAL A 119 0.33 8.68 -5.41
C VAL A 119 0.99 9.82 -6.15
N ASP A 120 0.47 10.14 -7.33
CA ASP A 120 0.91 11.29 -8.12
C ASP A 120 0.93 12.55 -7.24
N PRO A 121 2.04 13.31 -7.18
CA PRO A 121 2.18 14.49 -6.33
C PRO A 121 1.03 15.49 -6.45
N ASP A 122 0.50 15.70 -7.65
CA ASP A 122 -0.62 16.63 -7.92
C ASP A 122 -1.96 16.13 -7.33
N TYR A 123 -2.02 14.86 -6.90
CA TYR A 123 -3.23 14.21 -6.36
C TYR A 123 -3.14 13.91 -4.87
N ARG A 124 -2.08 14.33 -4.19
CA ARG A 124 -1.95 14.16 -2.73
C ARG A 124 -2.98 15.00 -1.99
N GLY A 125 -3.47 14.48 -0.87
CA GLY A 125 -4.57 15.10 -0.13
C GLY A 125 -5.95 14.93 -0.77
N SER A 126 -6.04 14.20 -1.89
CA SER A 126 -7.30 13.83 -2.56
C SER A 126 -7.81 12.45 -2.12
N ALA A 127 -8.90 11.99 -2.76
CA ALA A 127 -9.49 10.68 -2.50
C ALA A 127 -8.64 9.49 -3.02
N VAL A 128 -7.53 9.71 -3.74
CA VAL A 128 -6.76 8.64 -4.40
C VAL A 128 -6.28 7.59 -3.42
N LEU A 129 -5.63 8.00 -2.33
CA LEU A 129 -5.13 7.06 -1.33
C LEU A 129 -6.27 6.28 -0.66
N THR A 130 -7.38 6.95 -0.35
CA THR A 130 -8.56 6.29 0.23
C THR A 130 -9.17 5.28 -0.74
N THR A 131 -9.26 5.63 -2.03
CA THR A 131 -9.76 4.74 -3.08
C THR A 131 -8.86 3.51 -3.23
N LEU A 132 -7.54 3.71 -3.27
CA LEU A 132 -6.54 2.63 -3.34
C LEU A 132 -6.66 1.68 -2.15
N TRP A 133 -6.72 2.23 -0.93
CA TRP A 133 -6.85 1.43 0.30
C TRP A 133 -8.17 0.68 0.38
N SER A 134 -9.28 1.29 -0.03
CA SER A 134 -10.58 0.61 -0.03
C SER A 134 -10.58 -0.60 -0.96
N ALA A 135 -10.02 -0.45 -2.17
CA ALA A 135 -9.90 -1.54 -3.13
C ALA A 135 -8.92 -2.63 -2.64
N LEU A 136 -7.79 -2.24 -2.04
CA LEU A 136 -6.81 -3.18 -1.47
C LEU A 136 -7.43 -4.03 -0.34
N VAL A 137 -8.14 -3.39 0.60
CA VAL A 137 -8.80 -4.11 1.70
C VAL A 137 -9.88 -5.04 1.16
N GLN A 138 -10.67 -4.60 0.21
CA GLN A 138 -11.67 -5.44 -0.46
C GLN A 138 -11.01 -6.66 -1.10
N TYR A 139 -9.98 -6.46 -1.92
CA TYR A 139 -9.22 -7.54 -2.55
C TYR A 139 -8.66 -8.52 -1.52
N ALA A 140 -8.08 -8.01 -0.44
CA ALA A 140 -7.48 -8.84 0.59
C ALA A 140 -8.52 -9.66 1.37
N VAL A 141 -9.68 -9.08 1.68
CA VAL A 141 -10.78 -9.77 2.38
C VAL A 141 -11.42 -10.83 1.48
N GLU A 142 -11.75 -10.48 0.24
CA GLU A 142 -12.33 -11.42 -0.75
C GLU A 142 -11.36 -12.55 -1.10
N GLY A 143 -10.06 -12.25 -1.17
CA GLY A 143 -8.99 -13.21 -1.38
C GLY A 143 -8.71 -14.12 -0.17
N GLY A 144 -9.34 -13.87 0.99
CA GLY A 144 -9.16 -14.67 2.20
C GLY A 144 -7.77 -14.54 2.84
N TYR A 145 -7.08 -13.40 2.64
CA TYR A 145 -5.80 -13.13 3.28
C TYR A 145 -6.00 -12.85 4.78
N ASN A 146 -5.01 -13.23 5.59
CA ASN A 146 -5.01 -13.00 7.02
C ASN A 146 -4.13 -11.81 7.39
N TYR A 147 -3.09 -11.56 6.59
CA TYR A 147 -2.11 -10.52 6.86
C TYR A 147 -1.75 -9.76 5.58
N LEU A 148 -1.64 -8.43 5.70
CA LEU A 148 -0.87 -7.62 4.77
C LEU A 148 0.52 -7.41 5.37
N LEU A 149 1.54 -7.46 4.54
CA LEU A 149 2.91 -7.15 4.93
C LEU A 149 3.59 -6.26 3.88
N GLY A 150 4.69 -5.65 4.25
CA GLY A 150 5.49 -4.81 3.37
C GLY A 150 6.37 -3.83 4.12
N CYS A 151 7.15 -3.06 3.39
CA CYS A 151 8.06 -2.07 3.93
C CYS A 151 7.45 -0.67 3.87
N ALA A 152 7.58 0.08 4.95
CA ALA A 152 7.20 1.48 5.02
C ALA A 152 8.46 2.36 5.05
N SER A 153 8.73 3.01 3.92
CA SER A 153 9.92 3.82 3.73
C SER A 153 9.82 5.18 4.39
N ILE A 154 10.89 5.58 5.07
CA ILE A 154 11.04 6.88 5.73
C ILE A 154 12.32 7.53 5.24
N SER A 155 12.19 8.64 4.53
CA SER A 155 13.33 9.41 4.03
C SER A 155 14.12 10.05 5.18
N PRO A 156 15.43 10.26 5.02
CA PRO A 156 16.23 10.98 6.00
C PRO A 156 15.79 12.44 6.10
N GLY A 157 15.90 13.00 7.30
CA GLY A 157 15.82 14.43 7.51
C GLY A 157 17.17 15.13 7.21
N PRO A 158 17.25 16.45 7.38
CA PRO A 158 18.49 17.23 7.13
C PRO A 158 19.70 16.75 7.95
N SER A 159 19.46 16.07 9.08
CA SER A 159 20.48 15.59 10.01
C SER A 159 20.65 14.05 10.01
N GLY A 160 20.04 13.34 9.06
CA GLY A 160 20.07 11.88 8.96
C GLY A 160 18.75 11.20 9.33
N TYR A 161 18.81 9.92 9.69
CA TYR A 161 17.63 9.08 9.98
C TYR A 161 17.22 9.20 11.45
N ALA A 162 16.01 9.67 11.67
CA ALA A 162 15.48 9.89 13.03
C ALA A 162 14.83 8.62 13.62
N VAL A 163 15.57 7.52 13.69
CA VAL A 163 15.10 6.20 14.13
C VAL A 163 14.40 6.28 15.49
N GLU A 164 15.08 6.81 16.51
CA GLU A 164 14.58 6.86 17.88
C GLU A 164 13.36 7.80 18.01
N ALA A 165 13.33 8.89 17.21
CA ALA A 165 12.20 9.81 17.20
C ALA A 165 10.95 9.16 16.60
N VAL A 166 11.10 8.38 15.51
CA VAL A 166 9.99 7.63 14.93
C VAL A 166 9.42 6.65 15.94
N TYR A 167 10.26 5.84 16.60
CA TYR A 167 9.80 4.86 17.60
C TYR A 167 9.13 5.50 18.80
N ARG A 168 9.62 6.63 19.32
CA ARG A 168 8.95 7.37 20.41
C ARG A 168 7.54 7.84 20.06
N ASN A 169 7.28 8.07 18.77
CA ASN A 169 5.99 8.53 18.28
C ASN A 169 5.05 7.39 17.88
N ILE A 170 5.47 6.11 17.97
CA ILE A 170 4.63 4.95 17.71
C ILE A 170 3.98 4.49 19.02
N ASP A 171 2.66 4.38 19.02
CA ASP A 171 1.93 3.85 20.18
C ASP A 171 2.39 2.41 20.47
N ALA A 172 2.51 2.06 21.76
CA ALA A 172 2.93 0.71 22.19
C ALA A 172 2.06 -0.41 21.60
N LYS A 173 0.78 -0.17 21.34
CA LYS A 173 -0.14 -1.11 20.69
C LYS A 173 0.24 -1.42 19.23
N ASN A 174 1.00 -0.55 18.60
CA ASN A 174 1.48 -0.69 17.23
C ASN A 174 2.90 -1.25 17.13
N ILE A 175 3.54 -1.55 18.25
CA ILE A 175 4.80 -2.29 18.29
C ILE A 175 4.48 -3.78 18.34
N ALA A 176 5.05 -4.55 17.44
CA ALA A 176 4.84 -5.98 17.37
C ALA A 176 5.37 -6.69 18.63
N PRO A 177 4.67 -7.74 19.14
CA PRO A 177 5.20 -8.59 20.20
C PRO A 177 6.48 -9.30 19.76
N ALA A 178 7.25 -9.78 20.72
CA ALA A 178 8.56 -10.40 20.47
C ALA A 178 8.52 -11.55 19.42
N SER A 179 7.41 -12.28 19.35
CA SER A 179 7.20 -13.36 18.37
C SER A 179 7.07 -12.90 16.91
N TYR A 180 6.82 -11.61 16.67
CA TYR A 180 6.68 -11.04 15.32
C TYR A 180 7.78 -10.03 15.00
N GLN A 181 8.79 -9.91 15.88
CA GLN A 181 9.95 -9.06 15.64
C GLN A 181 10.82 -9.66 14.54
N VAL A 182 11.22 -8.82 13.60
CA VAL A 182 12.13 -9.18 12.51
C VAL A 182 13.48 -8.47 12.69
N LYS A 183 14.50 -9.01 12.03
CA LYS A 183 15.84 -8.40 12.03
C LYS A 183 16.16 -7.91 10.63
N PRO A 184 16.58 -6.64 10.46
CA PRO A 184 17.05 -6.15 9.18
C PRO A 184 18.39 -6.83 8.82
N SER A 185 18.61 -7.08 7.53
CA SER A 185 19.89 -7.56 7.02
C SER A 185 20.98 -6.50 7.11
N ILE A 186 20.60 -5.23 6.94
CA ILE A 186 21.47 -4.05 7.09
C ILE A 186 20.74 -3.04 7.97
N PRO A 187 21.05 -2.94 9.27
CA PRO A 187 20.46 -1.92 10.14
C PRO A 187 20.99 -0.52 9.78
N VAL A 188 20.21 0.51 10.08
CA VAL A 188 20.65 1.90 9.88
C VAL A 188 21.91 2.14 10.70
N PRO A 189 23.06 2.53 10.08
CA PRO A 189 24.30 2.79 10.77
C PRO A 189 24.18 3.92 11.81
N ASP A 190 24.82 3.78 12.96
CA ASP A 190 24.80 4.80 14.02
C ASP A 190 25.29 6.18 13.54
N SER A 191 26.23 6.20 12.59
CA SER A 191 26.74 7.44 11.99
C SER A 191 25.68 8.20 11.16
N LEU A 192 24.65 7.52 10.71
CA LEU A 192 23.54 8.10 9.93
C LEU A 192 22.31 8.39 10.80
N ARG A 193 22.28 7.93 12.05
CA ARG A 193 21.16 8.18 12.96
C ARG A 193 21.18 9.61 13.47
N CYS A 194 20.02 10.27 13.39
CA CYS A 194 19.82 11.62 13.93
C CYS A 194 19.25 11.54 15.35
N GLN A 195 19.88 12.26 16.28
CA GLN A 195 19.41 12.35 17.67
C GLN A 195 18.34 13.43 17.90
N ARG A 196 18.02 14.22 16.87
CA ARG A 196 17.06 15.32 16.99
C ARG A 196 15.62 14.83 16.79
N ASP A 197 14.71 15.47 17.53
CA ASP A 197 13.29 15.11 17.60
C ASP A 197 12.43 15.75 16.48
N GLU A 198 13.01 15.97 15.31
CA GLU A 198 12.41 16.81 14.26
C GLU A 198 11.48 16.04 13.30
N SER A 199 11.45 14.72 13.35
CA SER A 199 10.64 13.93 12.42
C SER A 199 9.40 13.34 13.08
N GLY A 200 8.27 13.78 12.63
CA GLY A 200 7.00 13.10 12.90
C GLY A 200 6.89 11.79 12.10
N ILE A 201 5.92 10.96 12.46
CA ILE A 201 5.57 9.77 11.68
C ILE A 201 5.07 10.21 10.29
N PRO A 202 5.63 9.68 9.18
CA PRO A 202 5.16 10.00 7.84
C PRO A 202 3.65 9.73 7.66
N PRO A 203 2.95 10.50 6.81
CA PRO A 203 1.50 10.38 6.66
C PRO A 203 1.03 8.97 6.28
N LEU A 204 1.77 8.28 5.42
CA LEU A 204 1.43 6.92 4.98
C LEU A 204 1.57 5.91 6.13
N LEU A 205 2.68 5.94 6.87
CA LEU A 205 2.88 5.11 8.05
C LEU A 205 1.81 5.41 9.11
N LYS A 206 1.48 6.69 9.33
CA LYS A 206 0.40 7.10 10.24
C LYS A 206 -0.95 6.48 9.87
N ALA A 207 -1.25 6.38 8.56
CA ALA A 207 -2.44 5.70 8.09
C ALA A 207 -2.41 4.20 8.42
N TYR A 208 -1.29 3.52 8.18
CA TYR A 208 -1.14 2.09 8.49
C TYR A 208 -1.34 1.81 9.98
N LEU A 209 -0.70 2.59 10.85
CA LEU A 209 -0.83 2.45 12.31
C LEU A 209 -2.28 2.65 12.79
N ARG A 210 -3.04 3.57 12.16
CA ARG A 210 -4.47 3.76 12.46
C ARG A 210 -5.33 2.56 12.08
N PHE A 211 -4.93 1.80 11.07
CA PHE A 211 -5.59 0.54 10.69
C PHE A 211 -5.21 -0.63 11.59
N GLY A 212 -4.29 -0.45 12.53
CA GLY A 212 -3.83 -1.48 13.46
C GLY A 212 -2.58 -2.23 12.98
N ALA A 213 -1.84 -1.64 12.04
CA ALA A 213 -0.57 -2.19 11.62
C ALA A 213 0.45 -2.19 12.76
N LEU A 214 1.30 -3.22 12.75
CA LEU A 214 2.38 -3.42 13.69
C LEU A 214 3.72 -3.10 13.02
N VAL A 215 4.58 -2.39 13.73
CA VAL A 215 5.98 -2.20 13.37
C VAL A 215 6.78 -3.33 13.99
N CYS A 216 7.50 -4.08 13.18
CA CYS A 216 8.11 -5.34 13.56
C CYS A 216 9.64 -5.29 13.57
N GLY A 217 10.24 -4.60 14.51
CA GLY A 217 11.69 -4.60 14.71
C GLY A 217 12.39 -3.33 14.22
N GLU A 218 13.71 -3.39 14.24
CA GLU A 218 14.59 -2.30 13.81
C GLU A 218 14.46 -2.04 12.30
N PRO A 219 14.70 -0.79 11.85
CA PRO A 219 14.61 -0.46 10.42
C PRO A 219 15.80 -1.01 9.63
N TYR A 220 15.54 -1.38 8.40
CA TYR A 220 16.53 -1.65 7.37
C TYR A 220 17.00 -0.32 6.74
N TRP A 221 18.29 -0.22 6.42
CA TRP A 221 18.83 0.89 5.67
C TRP A 221 18.86 0.55 4.17
N ASP A 222 17.98 1.17 3.43
CA ASP A 222 17.95 1.08 1.97
C ASP A 222 18.74 2.23 1.35
N GLU A 223 19.98 1.92 0.95
CA GLU A 223 20.88 2.87 0.32
C GLU A 223 20.39 3.27 -1.08
N ASP A 224 19.86 2.29 -1.85
CA ASP A 224 19.40 2.51 -3.22
C ASP A 224 18.20 3.46 -3.27
N PHE A 225 17.28 3.35 -2.32
CA PHE A 225 16.13 4.24 -2.17
C PHE A 225 16.36 5.43 -1.25
N ASN A 226 17.57 5.55 -0.67
CA ASN A 226 17.90 6.61 0.28
C ASN A 226 16.83 6.77 1.37
N CYS A 227 16.46 5.66 2.00
CA CYS A 227 15.46 5.62 3.06
C CYS A 227 15.82 4.58 4.12
N MET A 228 15.11 4.64 5.25
CA MET A 228 15.04 3.53 6.18
C MET A 228 13.67 2.86 6.05
N ASP A 229 13.63 1.55 5.97
CA ASP A 229 12.41 0.77 5.84
C ASP A 229 12.02 0.12 7.15
N LEU A 230 10.76 0.34 7.56
CA LEU A 230 10.15 -0.38 8.66
C LEU A 230 9.33 -1.55 8.12
N PHE A 231 9.61 -2.75 8.58
CA PHE A 231 8.73 -3.88 8.26
C PHE A 231 7.41 -3.74 8.99
N ILE A 232 6.33 -3.74 8.22
CA ILE A 232 4.97 -3.55 8.68
C ILE A 232 4.16 -4.83 8.47
N LEU A 233 3.49 -5.28 9.53
CA LEU A 233 2.53 -6.38 9.50
C LEU A 233 1.15 -5.87 9.90
N LEU A 234 0.15 -6.04 9.07
CA LEU A 234 -1.24 -5.67 9.35
C LEU A 234 -2.13 -6.91 9.42
N PRO A 235 -2.53 -7.37 10.62
CA PRO A 235 -3.54 -8.40 10.79
C PRO A 235 -4.90 -7.89 10.29
N LEU A 236 -5.59 -8.70 9.47
CA LEU A 236 -6.84 -8.28 8.80
C LEU A 236 -8.11 -8.63 9.57
N ASP A 237 -8.03 -9.33 10.70
CA ASP A 237 -9.23 -9.82 11.42
C ASP A 237 -10.18 -8.68 11.80
N GLN A 238 -9.65 -7.60 12.38
CA GLN A 238 -10.46 -6.42 12.73
C GLN A 238 -11.02 -5.67 11.52
N LEU A 239 -10.30 -5.67 10.41
CA LEU A 239 -10.73 -5.04 9.16
C LEU A 239 -11.82 -5.86 8.48
N LYS A 240 -11.73 -7.20 8.52
CA LYS A 240 -12.77 -8.12 8.04
C LYS A 240 -14.10 -7.87 8.75
N ASP A 241 -14.09 -7.71 10.06
CA ASP A 241 -15.29 -7.42 10.85
C ASP A 241 -15.94 -6.08 10.47
N ARG A 242 -15.13 -5.04 10.28
CA ARG A 242 -15.61 -3.73 9.86
C ARG A 242 -16.13 -3.73 8.42
N TYR A 243 -15.44 -4.40 7.52
CA TYR A 243 -15.84 -4.56 6.13
C TYR A 243 -17.16 -5.34 6.02
N SER A 244 -17.28 -6.46 6.71
CA SER A 244 -18.51 -7.26 6.74
C SER A 244 -19.70 -6.46 7.26
N LYS A 245 -19.53 -5.67 8.34
CA LYS A 245 -20.58 -4.80 8.86
C LYS A 245 -20.98 -3.69 7.88
N HIS A 246 -20.03 -3.14 7.14
CA HIS A 246 -20.31 -2.10 6.13
C HIS A 246 -21.03 -2.69 4.92
N TYR A 247 -20.59 -3.84 4.43
CA TYR A 247 -21.19 -4.56 3.30
C TYR A 247 -22.61 -5.02 3.61
N MET A 248 -22.84 -5.58 4.82
CA MET A 248 -24.18 -5.99 5.28
C MET A 248 -25.16 -4.80 5.37
N ARG A 249 -24.69 -3.64 5.82
CA ARG A 249 -25.52 -2.41 5.84
C ARG A 249 -25.85 -1.90 4.42
N GLY A 250 -24.91 -1.98 3.49
CA GLY A 250 -25.12 -1.59 2.09
C GLY A 250 -26.14 -2.47 1.39
N HIS A 251 -26.14 -3.78 1.64
CA HIS A 251 -27.10 -4.72 1.06
C HIS A 251 -28.49 -4.61 1.69
N GLN A 252 -28.61 -4.29 2.98
CA GLN A 252 -29.90 -4.00 3.59
C GLN A 252 -30.57 -2.75 2.98
N ALA A 253 -29.79 -1.69 2.74
CA ALA A 253 -30.32 -0.47 2.12
C ALA A 253 -30.78 -0.69 0.64
N THR A 254 -30.10 -1.56 -0.11
CA THR A 254 -30.52 -1.91 -1.49
C THR A 254 -31.77 -2.78 -1.51
N ASN A 255 -31.88 -3.74 -0.60
CA ASN A 255 -33.08 -4.60 -0.49
C ASN A 255 -34.33 -3.82 -0.02
N GLU A 256 -34.16 -2.82 0.85
CA GLU A 256 -35.26 -1.95 1.26
C GLU A 256 -35.75 -1.05 0.11
N ILE A 257 -34.84 -0.62 -0.79
CA ILE A 257 -35.22 0.17 -1.97
C ILE A 257 -35.91 -0.71 -3.03
N GLU A 258 -35.47 -1.95 -3.24
CA GLU A 258 -36.14 -2.89 -4.14
C GLU A 258 -37.51 -3.34 -3.62
N THR A 259 -37.66 -3.53 -2.30
CA THR A 259 -38.94 -3.90 -1.69
C THR A 259 -39.93 -2.74 -1.70
N ALA A 260 -39.49 -1.49 -1.64
CA ALA A 260 -40.34 -0.30 -1.72
C ALA A 260 -40.76 0.06 -3.15
N ALA A 261 -40.09 -0.52 -4.16
CA ALA A 261 -40.44 -0.32 -5.58
C ALA A 261 -41.46 -1.34 -6.14
N ILE A 262 -41.93 -2.29 -5.34
CA ILE A 262 -42.85 -3.37 -5.71
C ILE A 262 -44.24 -3.21 -5.02
N VAL A 263 -44.48 -2.14 -4.29
CA VAL A 263 -45.79 -1.77 -3.72
C VAL A 263 -46.26 -0.44 -4.41
#